data_7b4c0741e8c6d49e81f11b130b730e21
#
_entry.id   7b4c0741e8c6d49e81f11b130b730e21
#
_cell.length_a   1.000
_cell.length_b   1.000
_cell.length_c   1.000
_cell.angle_alpha   90.00
_cell.angle_beta   90.00
_cell.angle_gamma   90.00
#
_symmetry.space_group_name_H-M   'P 1'
#
loop_
_entity.id
_entity.type
_entity.pdbx_description
1 polymer ?
#
loop_
_entity_poly.entity_id
_entity_poly.type
_entity_poly.pdbx_seq_one_letter_code
_entity_poly.pdbx_strand_id
1 'polypeptide(L)'
;MTETKRLRQAAHCLSPAIGRLLAPHISLLEHTVQEIRLRAARPVALVGAQCVWYLTQSGGLTDLPCGDLFYAQPGDLEATFQRACDYSVYARQHELQNGFVTLRGGHRMGVCGTAVIQGGSVLNVRHISSLNLRIAREHRGCGKKLFAQLRGKSGGVLLCGAPCSGKTTLLRDLARLFSAEDGRQTALIDERGEIAAVCDGVPQNDVGFCDVFDGYPKAQAMEQALRSLSPQVMICDEIGSEADVQAVRSCVHSGVRVIAAVHAADREEATARPAVRELLKTGAFEQLVFLRGREHAGELSGVVKSGELCAA
;
A
#
# COMPACT_ATOMS: atom_id res chain seq x y z
N MET A 1 15.03 -2.12 8.96
CA MET A 1 14.27 -2.28 10.22
C MET A 1 13.74 -3.71 10.25
N THR A 2 14.00 -4.44 11.32
CA THR A 2 13.57 -5.83 11.47
C THR A 2 12.05 -5.89 11.62
N GLU A 3 11.40 -6.85 10.97
CA GLU A 3 9.94 -7.14 11.00
C GLU A 3 9.32 -7.23 12.41
N THR A 4 10.15 -7.35 13.42
CA THR A 4 9.87 -7.69 14.80
C THR A 4 9.21 -6.57 15.65
N LYS A 5 8.78 -5.46 15.07
CA LYS A 5 8.26 -4.33 15.89
C LYS A 5 7.06 -3.59 15.26
N ARG A 6 6.38 -4.18 14.27
CA ARG A 6 5.32 -3.49 13.53
C ARG A 6 4.08 -3.20 14.38
N LEU A 7 3.58 -4.21 15.13
CA LEU A 7 2.46 -4.01 16.04
C LEU A 7 2.80 -3.02 17.15
N ARG A 8 4.00 -3.13 17.72
CA ARG A 8 4.48 -2.17 18.74
C ARG A 8 4.50 -0.74 18.20
N GLN A 9 5.01 -0.55 16.98
CA GLN A 9 5.07 0.76 16.34
C GLN A 9 3.67 1.31 16.09
N ALA A 10 2.75 0.50 15.57
CA ALA A 10 1.36 0.89 15.36
C ALA A 10 0.66 1.25 16.68
N ALA A 11 0.93 0.52 17.75
CA ALA A 11 0.32 0.75 19.06
C ALA A 11 0.71 2.10 19.69
N HIS A 12 1.75 2.78 19.22
CA HIS A 12 2.17 4.08 19.75
C HIS A 12 1.11 5.20 19.60
N CYS A 13 0.26 5.11 18.56
CA CYS A 13 -0.81 6.11 18.37
C CYS A 13 -2.06 5.82 19.22
N LEU A 14 -2.18 4.66 19.86
CA LEU A 14 -3.35 4.33 20.69
C LEU A 14 -3.47 5.26 21.90
N SER A 15 -4.70 5.42 22.40
CA SER A 15 -4.93 6.13 23.66
C SER A 15 -4.12 5.49 24.79
N PRO A 16 -3.72 6.26 25.82
CA PRO A 16 -2.92 5.72 26.91
C PRO A 16 -3.61 4.56 27.65
N ALA A 17 -4.95 4.54 27.71
CA ALA A 17 -5.71 3.46 28.33
C ALA A 17 -5.58 2.16 27.52
N ILE A 18 -5.86 2.22 26.23
CA ILE A 18 -5.76 1.05 25.32
C ILE A 18 -4.31 0.59 25.20
N GLY A 19 -3.36 1.53 25.05
CA GLY A 19 -1.94 1.22 24.93
C GLY A 19 -1.39 0.46 26.14
N ARG A 20 -1.78 0.82 27.38
CA ARG A 20 -1.39 0.10 28.59
C ARG A 20 -1.93 -1.33 28.64
N LEU A 21 -3.19 -1.52 28.27
CA LEU A 21 -3.82 -2.86 28.25
C LEU A 21 -3.21 -3.77 27.16
N LEU A 22 -2.84 -3.20 26.02
CA LEU A 22 -2.25 -3.96 24.92
C LEU A 22 -0.75 -4.29 25.15
N ALA A 23 -0.01 -3.43 25.83
CA ALA A 23 1.44 -3.51 25.97
C ALA A 23 1.99 -4.88 26.39
N PRO A 24 1.41 -5.60 27.37
CA PRO A 24 1.87 -6.93 27.81
C PRO A 24 1.77 -7.98 26.68
N HIS A 25 0.83 -7.79 25.74
CA HIS A 25 0.49 -8.78 24.72
C HIS A 25 1.18 -8.54 23.38
N ILE A 26 1.85 -7.39 23.18
CA ILE A 26 2.44 -7.01 21.89
C ILE A 26 3.38 -8.10 21.38
N SER A 27 4.27 -8.63 22.21
CA SER A 27 5.25 -9.63 21.78
C SER A 27 4.59 -10.95 21.33
N LEU A 28 3.49 -11.34 21.95
CA LEU A 28 2.72 -12.52 21.58
C LEU A 28 1.97 -12.33 20.27
N LEU A 29 1.44 -11.12 20.06
CA LEU A 29 0.54 -10.79 18.96
C LEU A 29 1.26 -10.20 17.74
N GLU A 30 2.58 -9.95 17.82
CA GLU A 30 3.36 -9.22 16.80
C GLU A 30 3.18 -9.77 15.38
N HIS A 31 3.10 -11.08 15.22
CA HIS A 31 2.99 -11.71 13.91
C HIS A 31 1.56 -12.10 13.52
N THR A 32 0.63 -12.06 14.45
CA THR A 32 -0.73 -12.57 14.24
C THR A 32 -1.76 -11.47 14.01
N VAL A 33 -1.67 -10.33 14.71
CA VAL A 33 -2.60 -9.22 14.56
C VAL A 33 -2.33 -8.46 13.26
N GLN A 34 -3.36 -8.28 12.47
CA GLN A 34 -3.36 -7.52 11.22
C GLN A 34 -4.04 -6.16 11.36
N GLU A 35 -5.05 -6.07 12.24
CA GLU A 35 -5.81 -4.84 12.47
C GLU A 35 -6.14 -4.66 13.94
N ILE A 36 -6.14 -3.41 14.40
CA ILE A 36 -6.72 -3.00 15.69
C ILE A 36 -7.96 -2.17 15.39
N ARG A 37 -9.11 -2.62 15.87
CA ARG A 37 -10.39 -1.96 15.60
C ARG A 37 -10.95 -1.33 16.88
N LEU A 38 -11.09 -0.02 16.85
CA LEU A 38 -11.73 0.79 17.89
C LEU A 38 -13.08 1.26 17.36
N ARG A 39 -14.12 1.10 18.15
CA ARG A 39 -15.46 1.62 17.87
C ARG A 39 -16.03 2.20 19.14
N ALA A 40 -16.66 3.36 19.05
CA ALA A 40 -17.24 4.04 20.22
C ALA A 40 -18.24 3.14 20.94
N ALA A 41 -18.07 3.01 22.26
CA ALA A 41 -18.88 2.17 23.13
C ALA A 41 -18.94 0.67 22.69
N ARG A 42 -17.86 0.16 22.10
CA ARG A 42 -17.73 -1.26 21.70
C ARG A 42 -16.39 -1.83 22.18
N PRO A 43 -16.31 -3.17 22.31
CA PRO A 43 -15.06 -3.82 22.68
C PRO A 43 -13.92 -3.50 21.71
N VAL A 44 -12.72 -3.29 22.25
CA VAL A 44 -11.49 -3.20 21.45
C VAL A 44 -11.18 -4.56 20.88
N ALA A 45 -11.10 -4.65 19.53
CA ALA A 45 -10.84 -5.89 18.83
C ALA A 45 -9.48 -5.88 18.14
N LEU A 46 -8.73 -6.97 18.30
CA LEU A 46 -7.44 -7.25 17.66
C LEU A 46 -7.69 -8.37 16.65
N VAL A 47 -7.66 -8.03 15.36
CA VAL A 47 -8.06 -8.92 14.28
C VAL A 47 -6.82 -9.55 13.64
N GLY A 48 -6.77 -10.87 13.64
CA GLY A 48 -5.80 -11.69 12.91
C GLY A 48 -6.42 -12.32 11.66
N ALA A 49 -5.66 -13.19 10.98
CA ALA A 49 -6.12 -13.85 9.76
C ALA A 49 -7.29 -14.83 9.99
N GLN A 50 -7.29 -15.53 11.12
CA GLN A 50 -8.27 -16.59 11.43
C GLN A 50 -8.94 -16.41 12.81
N CYS A 51 -8.58 -15.38 13.55
CA CYS A 51 -9.04 -15.18 14.92
C CYS A 51 -9.18 -13.69 15.24
N VAL A 52 -10.04 -13.41 16.21
CA VAL A 52 -10.24 -12.08 16.78
C VAL A 52 -10.05 -12.20 18.28
N TRP A 53 -9.25 -11.32 18.86
CA TRP A 53 -9.10 -11.20 20.31
C TRP A 53 -9.70 -9.89 20.77
N TYR A 54 -10.17 -9.88 21.99
CA TYR A 54 -10.70 -8.70 22.66
C TYR A 54 -9.88 -8.42 23.91
N LEU A 55 -9.64 -7.15 24.21
CA LEU A 55 -9.03 -6.72 25.45
C LEU A 55 -10.06 -6.80 26.57
N THR A 56 -9.64 -7.28 27.75
CA THR A 56 -10.47 -7.24 28.96
C THR A 56 -10.13 -6.03 29.81
N GLN A 57 -11.04 -5.63 30.73
CA GLN A 57 -10.79 -4.53 31.69
C GLN A 57 -9.64 -4.87 32.64
N SER A 58 -9.51 -6.14 33.00
CA SER A 58 -8.43 -6.67 33.83
C SER A 58 -7.06 -6.72 33.12
N GLY A 59 -7.00 -6.37 31.83
CA GLY A 59 -5.76 -6.36 31.04
C GLY A 59 -5.41 -7.72 30.42
N GLY A 60 -6.37 -8.65 30.33
CA GLY A 60 -6.22 -9.93 29.64
C GLY A 60 -6.67 -9.87 28.18
N LEU A 61 -6.58 -11.03 27.51
CA LEU A 61 -7.11 -11.28 26.17
C LEU A 61 -8.14 -12.40 26.20
N THR A 62 -9.20 -12.29 25.42
CA THR A 62 -10.19 -13.34 25.19
C THR A 62 -10.59 -13.38 23.71
N ASP A 63 -10.96 -14.52 23.21
CA ASP A 63 -11.55 -14.73 21.88
C ASP A 63 -13.09 -14.67 21.91
N LEU A 64 -13.69 -14.61 23.11
CA LEU A 64 -15.12 -14.51 23.27
C LEU A 64 -15.56 -13.04 23.33
N PRO A 65 -16.58 -12.63 22.55
CA PRO A 65 -17.10 -11.26 22.54
C PRO A 65 -18.05 -10.98 23.72
N CYS A 66 -17.79 -11.54 24.88
CA CYS A 66 -18.60 -11.43 26.09
C CYS A 66 -17.72 -11.44 27.34
N GLY A 67 -18.32 -11.06 28.48
CA GLY A 67 -17.64 -11.04 29.79
C GLY A 67 -17.04 -9.68 30.13
N ASP A 68 -15.87 -9.67 30.78
CA ASP A 68 -15.17 -8.48 31.27
C ASP A 68 -14.39 -7.76 30.15
N LEU A 69 -15.08 -7.27 29.12
CA LEU A 69 -14.45 -6.63 27.98
C LEU A 69 -14.15 -5.15 28.23
N PHE A 70 -13.04 -4.67 27.68
CA PHE A 70 -12.73 -3.24 27.65
C PHE A 70 -13.43 -2.57 26.46
N TYR A 71 -14.33 -1.63 26.77
CA TYR A 71 -15.10 -0.86 25.79
C TYR A 71 -14.41 0.48 25.51
N ALA A 72 -14.01 0.71 24.28
CA ALA A 72 -13.41 1.97 23.85
C ALA A 72 -14.43 3.11 24.01
N GLN A 73 -14.06 4.15 24.74
CA GLN A 73 -14.89 5.34 24.91
C GLN A 73 -14.63 6.35 23.76
N PRO A 74 -15.57 7.27 23.47
CA PRO A 74 -15.33 8.33 22.48
C PRO A 74 -14.03 9.09 22.70
N GLY A 75 -13.64 9.35 23.95
CA GLY A 75 -12.37 9.97 24.31
C GLY A 75 -11.13 9.15 23.94
N ASP A 76 -11.23 7.81 23.94
CA ASP A 76 -10.13 6.94 23.51
C ASP A 76 -9.91 7.05 21.99
N LEU A 77 -11.01 7.12 21.23
CA LEU A 77 -10.95 7.28 19.78
C LEU A 77 -10.36 8.64 19.43
N GLU A 78 -10.84 9.70 20.06
CA GLU A 78 -10.33 11.05 19.83
C GLU A 78 -8.84 11.16 20.21
N ALA A 79 -8.43 10.67 21.35
CA ALA A 79 -7.03 10.66 21.77
C ALA A 79 -6.15 9.84 20.81
N THR A 80 -6.64 8.70 20.31
CA THR A 80 -5.94 7.87 19.32
C THR A 80 -5.81 8.61 18.00
N PHE A 81 -6.87 9.25 17.52
CA PHE A 81 -6.88 10.01 16.28
C PHE A 81 -5.91 11.21 16.32
N GLN A 82 -5.95 12.00 17.41
CA GLN A 82 -5.05 13.13 17.58
C GLN A 82 -3.57 12.69 17.59
N ARG A 83 -3.25 11.60 18.27
CA ARG A 83 -1.90 11.02 18.28
C ARG A 83 -1.49 10.47 16.91
N ALA A 84 -2.42 9.89 16.17
CA ALA A 84 -2.20 9.40 14.80
C ALA A 84 -1.87 10.54 13.83
N CYS A 85 -2.45 11.72 14.06
CA CYS A 85 -2.19 12.93 13.27
C CYS A 85 -1.01 13.78 13.80
N ASP A 86 -0.24 13.29 14.77
CA ASP A 86 0.81 14.04 15.46
C ASP A 86 0.29 15.41 15.96
N TYR A 87 -0.97 15.45 16.43
CA TYR A 87 -1.71 16.64 16.86
C TYR A 87 -1.90 17.73 15.79
N SER A 88 -1.67 17.41 14.52
CA SER A 88 -1.85 18.31 13.39
C SER A 88 -2.79 17.73 12.34
N VAL A 89 -4.09 17.78 12.62
CA VAL A 89 -5.14 17.24 11.72
C VAL A 89 -5.14 17.94 10.36
N TYR A 90 -4.81 19.25 10.33
CA TYR A 90 -4.73 20.01 9.08
C TYR A 90 -3.64 19.50 8.14
N ALA A 91 -2.51 19.06 8.66
CA ALA A 91 -1.43 18.50 7.86
C ALA A 91 -1.82 17.17 7.18
N ARG A 92 -2.86 16.49 7.67
CA ARG A 92 -3.38 15.21 7.16
C ARG A 92 -4.68 15.36 6.37
N GLN A 93 -5.08 16.59 6.02
CA GLN A 93 -6.38 16.85 5.39
C GLN A 93 -6.59 16.07 4.10
N HIS A 94 -5.59 16.00 3.22
CA HIS A 94 -5.66 15.25 1.97
C HIS A 94 -5.89 13.74 2.20
N GLU A 95 -5.21 13.17 3.18
CA GLU A 95 -5.38 11.75 3.56
C GLU A 95 -6.78 11.51 4.14
N LEU A 96 -7.26 12.42 5.01
CA LEU A 96 -8.59 12.34 5.62
C LEU A 96 -9.72 12.45 4.60
N GLN A 97 -9.55 13.21 3.54
CA GLN A 97 -10.48 13.25 2.40
C GLN A 97 -10.61 11.88 1.74
N ASN A 98 -9.55 11.08 1.77
CA ASN A 98 -9.52 9.70 1.29
C ASN A 98 -9.92 8.66 2.35
N GLY A 99 -10.33 9.11 3.55
CA GLY A 99 -10.85 8.28 4.63
C GLY A 99 -9.80 7.55 5.48
N PHE A 100 -8.52 7.90 5.38
CA PHE A 100 -7.46 7.28 6.18
C PHE A 100 -6.33 8.25 6.50
N VAL A 101 -5.45 7.86 7.41
CA VAL A 101 -4.18 8.53 7.72
C VAL A 101 -3.07 7.49 7.67
N THR A 102 -1.94 7.84 7.02
CA THR A 102 -0.73 7.03 7.00
C THR A 102 0.11 7.35 8.23
N LEU A 103 0.54 6.31 8.94
CA LEU A 103 1.30 6.42 10.17
C LEU A 103 2.76 6.02 9.94
N ARG A 104 3.63 6.43 10.84
CA ARG A 104 5.02 5.96 10.89
C ARG A 104 5.06 4.43 10.89
N GLY A 105 5.93 3.85 10.07
CA GLY A 105 5.98 2.41 9.82
C GLY A 105 5.06 1.94 8.70
N GLY A 106 4.42 2.86 7.96
CA GLY A 106 3.54 2.55 6.84
C GLY A 106 2.20 1.95 7.24
N HIS A 107 1.85 2.00 8.54
CA HIS A 107 0.53 1.60 9.01
C HIS A 107 -0.52 2.57 8.47
N ARG A 108 -1.74 2.10 8.31
CA ARG A 108 -2.84 2.91 7.79
C ARG A 108 -4.00 2.88 8.77
N MET A 109 -4.45 4.05 9.18
CA MET A 109 -5.61 4.20 10.06
C MET A 109 -6.81 4.70 9.25
N GLY A 110 -7.80 3.84 9.01
CA GLY A 110 -9.10 4.23 8.48
C GLY A 110 -9.89 4.98 9.55
N VAL A 111 -10.53 6.08 9.15
CA VAL A 111 -11.26 6.98 10.05
C VAL A 111 -12.72 7.07 9.62
N CYS A 112 -13.64 6.77 10.55
CA CYS A 112 -15.07 6.94 10.35
C CYS A 112 -15.64 7.89 11.41
N GLY A 113 -16.55 8.74 10.99
CA GLY A 113 -17.23 9.70 11.87
C GLY A 113 -18.25 10.52 11.09
N THR A 114 -18.58 11.70 11.57
CA THR A 114 -19.48 12.63 10.90
C THR A 114 -18.69 13.50 9.94
N ALA A 115 -19.00 13.43 8.65
CA ALA A 115 -18.34 14.21 7.63
C ALA A 115 -18.65 15.71 7.75
N VAL A 116 -17.65 16.54 7.60
CA VAL A 116 -17.76 17.98 7.36
C VAL A 116 -17.56 18.20 5.87
N ILE A 117 -18.60 18.68 5.19
CA ILE A 117 -18.61 18.84 3.72
C ILE A 117 -18.45 20.32 3.37
N GLN A 118 -17.59 20.61 2.41
CA GLN A 118 -17.43 21.93 1.80
C GLN A 118 -17.26 21.77 0.28
N GLY A 119 -18.05 22.52 -0.50
CA GLY A 119 -17.97 22.44 -1.96
C GLY A 119 -18.27 21.07 -2.56
N GLY A 120 -19.08 20.22 -1.88
CA GLY A 120 -19.40 18.85 -2.34
C GLY A 120 -18.36 17.80 -2.00
N SER A 121 -17.24 18.17 -1.38
CA SER A 121 -16.18 17.24 -0.95
C SER A 121 -16.09 17.17 0.57
N VAL A 122 -15.63 16.03 1.09
CA VAL A 122 -15.35 15.87 2.52
C VAL A 122 -14.13 16.71 2.87
N LEU A 123 -14.30 17.71 3.72
CA LEU A 123 -13.21 18.55 4.20
C LEU A 123 -12.52 17.94 5.42
N ASN A 124 -13.31 17.38 6.33
CA ASN A 124 -12.83 16.81 7.59
C ASN A 124 -13.86 15.83 8.17
N VAL A 125 -13.49 15.15 9.24
CA VAL A 125 -14.36 14.23 10.00
C VAL A 125 -14.47 14.72 11.44
N ARG A 126 -15.69 14.76 11.97
CA ARG A 126 -15.99 15.05 13.40
C ARG A 126 -16.62 13.84 14.06
N HIS A 127 -16.64 13.84 15.39
CA HIS A 127 -17.30 12.78 16.16
C HIS A 127 -16.88 11.39 15.68
N ILE A 128 -15.60 11.10 15.85
CA ILE A 128 -15.01 9.83 15.42
C ILE A 128 -15.82 8.67 16.02
N SER A 129 -16.43 7.88 15.17
CA SER A 129 -17.24 6.72 15.56
C SER A 129 -16.47 5.40 15.54
N SER A 130 -15.48 5.30 14.64
CA SER A 130 -14.57 4.15 14.61
C SER A 130 -13.22 4.48 13.97
N LEU A 131 -12.20 3.75 14.40
CA LEU A 131 -10.85 3.74 13.84
C LEU A 131 -10.45 2.30 13.54
N ASN A 132 -9.90 2.08 12.32
CA ASN A 132 -9.35 0.79 11.93
C ASN A 132 -7.86 0.93 11.63
N LEU A 133 -7.02 0.56 12.58
CA LEU A 133 -5.57 0.59 12.43
C LEU A 133 -5.07 -0.70 11.80
N ARG A 134 -4.70 -0.64 10.52
CA ARG A 134 -4.13 -1.76 9.76
C ARG A 134 -2.62 -1.78 9.92
N ILE A 135 -2.10 -2.93 10.34
CA ILE A 135 -0.67 -3.12 10.59
C ILE A 135 0.02 -3.42 9.26
N ALA A 136 0.90 -2.54 8.83
CA ALA A 136 1.70 -2.77 7.63
C ALA A 136 2.66 -3.93 7.83
N ARG A 137 2.78 -4.79 6.82
CA ARG A 137 3.75 -5.88 6.78
C ARG A 137 4.53 -5.80 5.49
N GLU A 138 5.81 -6.09 5.56
CA GLU A 138 6.68 -6.19 4.41
C GLU A 138 7.00 -7.65 4.12
N HIS A 139 6.95 -8.01 2.85
CA HIS A 139 7.35 -9.33 2.36
C HIS A 139 8.59 -9.18 1.48
N ARG A 140 9.75 -8.96 2.13
CA ARG A 140 11.03 -8.81 1.43
C ARG A 140 11.43 -10.11 0.74
N GLY A 141 11.95 -9.99 -0.47
CA GLY A 141 12.41 -11.12 -1.26
C GLY A 141 11.34 -11.81 -2.09
N CYS A 142 10.07 -11.39 -2.01
CA CYS A 142 9.00 -11.95 -2.85
C CYS A 142 9.25 -11.69 -4.34
N GLY A 143 9.93 -10.61 -4.68
CA GLY A 143 10.30 -10.22 -6.05
C GLY A 143 11.58 -10.85 -6.58
N LYS A 144 12.40 -11.51 -5.76
CA LYS A 144 13.74 -12.01 -6.16
C LYS A 144 13.71 -12.91 -7.39
N LYS A 145 12.75 -13.83 -7.45
CA LYS A 145 12.61 -14.76 -8.58
C LYS A 145 12.31 -14.03 -9.88
N LEU A 146 11.37 -13.08 -9.83
CA LEU A 146 11.04 -12.26 -10.99
C LEU A 146 12.20 -11.32 -11.36
N PHE A 147 12.80 -10.65 -10.37
CA PHE A 147 13.95 -9.78 -10.58
C PHE A 147 15.11 -10.50 -11.27
N ALA A 148 15.45 -11.73 -10.86
CA ALA A 148 16.49 -12.51 -11.52
C ALA A 148 16.20 -12.77 -13.01
N GLN A 149 14.93 -12.94 -13.39
CA GLN A 149 14.51 -13.11 -14.78
C GLN A 149 14.56 -11.79 -15.58
N LEU A 150 14.43 -10.66 -14.89
CA LEU A 150 14.35 -9.33 -15.47
C LEU A 150 15.72 -8.62 -15.54
N ARG A 151 16.64 -9.00 -14.67
CA ARG A 151 17.98 -8.40 -14.59
C ARG A 151 18.70 -8.54 -15.93
N GLY A 152 19.34 -7.44 -16.38
CA GLY A 152 20.05 -7.39 -17.67
C GLY A 152 19.16 -7.28 -18.91
N LYS A 153 17.83 -7.26 -18.77
CA LYS A 153 16.89 -7.01 -19.87
C LYS A 153 16.47 -5.55 -19.88
N SER A 154 16.11 -5.02 -21.03
CA SER A 154 15.67 -3.63 -21.22
C SER A 154 14.15 -3.46 -21.20
N GLY A 155 13.41 -4.47 -21.60
CA GLY A 155 11.96 -4.40 -21.76
C GLY A 155 11.19 -4.22 -20.46
N GLY A 156 10.12 -3.44 -20.52
CA GLY A 156 9.23 -3.22 -19.39
C GLY A 156 8.38 -4.44 -19.04
N VAL A 157 7.76 -4.38 -17.87
CA VAL A 157 6.93 -5.46 -17.31
C VAL A 157 5.61 -4.92 -16.82
N LEU A 158 4.54 -5.59 -17.22
CA LEU A 158 3.18 -5.32 -16.74
C LEU A 158 2.74 -6.45 -15.82
N LEU A 159 2.57 -6.12 -14.52
CA LEU A 159 2.05 -7.07 -13.53
C LEU A 159 0.52 -7.11 -13.60
N CYS A 160 -0.02 -8.27 -13.89
CA CYS A 160 -1.45 -8.52 -14.02
C CYS A 160 -1.94 -9.36 -12.83
N GLY A 161 -3.05 -8.98 -12.23
CA GLY A 161 -3.66 -9.77 -11.14
C GLY A 161 -4.90 -9.12 -10.57
N ALA A 162 -5.76 -9.92 -9.98
CA ALA A 162 -6.95 -9.47 -9.26
C ALA A 162 -6.59 -8.56 -8.06
N PRO A 163 -7.55 -7.83 -7.47
CA PRO A 163 -7.34 -7.18 -6.18
C PRO A 163 -6.79 -8.14 -5.13
N CYS A 164 -5.87 -7.66 -4.28
CA CYS A 164 -5.22 -8.44 -3.23
C CYS A 164 -4.35 -9.62 -3.72
N SER A 165 -3.98 -9.69 -5.00
CA SER A 165 -3.06 -10.72 -5.52
C SER A 165 -1.57 -10.48 -5.20
N GLY A 166 -1.22 -9.36 -4.54
CA GLY A 166 0.15 -9.05 -4.13
C GLY A 166 0.93 -8.16 -5.11
N LYS A 167 0.28 -7.54 -6.11
CA LYS A 167 0.94 -6.63 -7.09
C LYS A 167 1.76 -5.54 -6.42
N THR A 168 1.15 -4.77 -5.51
CA THR A 168 1.82 -3.67 -4.79
C THR A 168 3.01 -4.15 -3.97
N THR A 169 2.89 -5.33 -3.33
CA THR A 169 3.98 -5.95 -2.56
C THR A 169 5.15 -6.34 -3.48
N LEU A 170 4.83 -6.88 -4.66
CA LEU A 170 5.83 -7.27 -5.65
C LEU A 170 6.51 -6.04 -6.27
N LEU A 171 5.74 -4.98 -6.61
CA LEU A 171 6.29 -3.71 -7.10
C LEU A 171 7.25 -3.09 -6.09
N ARG A 172 6.90 -3.09 -4.80
CA ARG A 172 7.76 -2.59 -3.71
C ARG A 172 9.09 -3.32 -3.64
N ASP A 173 9.07 -4.65 -3.67
CA ASP A 173 10.31 -5.43 -3.60
C ASP A 173 11.14 -5.30 -4.89
N LEU A 174 10.51 -5.19 -6.06
CA LEU A 174 11.20 -4.88 -7.31
C LEU A 174 11.84 -3.47 -7.27
N ALA A 175 11.17 -2.47 -6.72
CA ALA A 175 11.73 -1.13 -6.54
C ALA A 175 13.01 -1.18 -5.71
N ARG A 176 12.98 -1.87 -4.58
CA ARG A 176 14.15 -2.10 -3.74
C ARG A 176 15.27 -2.84 -4.49
N LEU A 177 14.91 -3.91 -5.20
CA LEU A 177 15.90 -4.75 -5.90
C LEU A 177 16.57 -4.00 -7.06
N PHE A 178 15.82 -3.26 -7.88
CA PHE A 178 16.41 -2.50 -8.99
C PHE A 178 17.27 -1.35 -8.49
N SER A 179 16.83 -0.63 -7.46
CA SER A 179 17.58 0.53 -6.95
C SER A 179 18.76 0.14 -6.08
N ALA A 180 18.60 -0.80 -5.14
CA ALA A 180 19.64 -1.10 -4.16
C ALA A 180 20.55 -2.28 -4.56
N GLU A 181 20.04 -3.30 -5.28
CA GLU A 181 20.86 -4.47 -5.66
C GLU A 181 21.42 -4.36 -7.08
N ASP A 182 20.68 -3.75 -8.03
CA ASP A 182 21.15 -3.54 -9.40
C ASP A 182 21.76 -2.14 -9.64
N GLY A 183 21.64 -1.25 -8.66
CA GLY A 183 22.19 0.11 -8.70
C GLY A 183 21.55 1.01 -9.76
N ARG A 184 20.33 0.70 -10.20
CA ARG A 184 19.61 1.48 -11.21
C ARG A 184 19.00 2.74 -10.61
N GLN A 185 19.15 3.87 -11.29
CA GLN A 185 18.39 5.07 -10.97
C GLN A 185 16.91 4.79 -11.20
N THR A 186 16.17 4.69 -10.09
CA THR A 186 14.79 4.21 -10.09
C THR A 186 13.86 5.28 -9.54
N ALA A 187 12.91 5.73 -10.37
CA ALA A 187 11.80 6.59 -9.94
C ALA A 187 10.59 5.71 -9.58
N LEU A 188 10.02 5.96 -8.40
CA LEU A 188 8.83 5.30 -7.91
C LEU A 188 7.66 6.28 -7.88
N ILE A 189 6.62 6.00 -8.62
CA ILE A 189 5.41 6.81 -8.69
C ILE A 189 4.34 6.13 -7.84
N ASP A 190 4.09 6.69 -6.67
CA ASP A 190 3.18 6.12 -5.65
C ASP A 190 1.99 7.06 -5.42
N GLU A 191 1.06 7.09 -6.38
CA GLU A 191 -0.10 7.99 -6.34
C GLU A 191 -1.00 7.77 -5.11
N ARG A 192 -1.09 6.52 -4.64
CA ARG A 192 -1.96 6.13 -3.52
C ARG A 192 -1.23 5.95 -2.19
N GLY A 193 0.09 6.16 -2.16
CA GLY A 193 0.90 5.93 -0.95
C GLY A 193 0.89 4.48 -0.48
N GLU A 194 0.75 3.51 -1.39
CA GLU A 194 0.64 2.08 -1.03
C GLU A 194 1.97 1.33 -1.17
N ILE A 195 2.88 1.81 -2.02
CA ILE A 195 4.16 1.16 -2.25
C ILE A 195 5.18 1.63 -1.20
N ALA A 196 5.51 2.90 -1.20
CA ALA A 196 6.49 3.49 -0.27
C ALA A 196 5.89 3.84 1.09
N ALA A 197 4.58 4.14 1.14
CA ALA A 197 3.86 4.60 2.33
C ALA A 197 4.61 5.77 3.00
N VAL A 198 4.83 6.84 2.25
CA VAL A 198 5.59 8.00 2.73
C VAL A 198 4.86 8.65 3.91
N CYS A 199 5.61 8.95 4.96
CA CYS A 199 5.15 9.72 6.10
C CYS A 199 6.19 10.81 6.40
N ASP A 200 5.74 12.07 6.43
CA ASP A 200 6.61 13.23 6.66
C ASP A 200 7.84 13.27 5.70
N GLY A 201 7.64 12.92 4.43
CA GLY A 201 8.69 12.88 3.40
C GLY A 201 9.61 11.65 3.48
N VAL A 202 9.40 10.72 4.41
CA VAL A 202 10.22 9.53 4.60
C VAL A 202 9.47 8.27 4.18
N PRO A 203 9.96 7.48 3.22
CA PRO A 203 9.41 6.17 2.90
C PRO A 203 9.41 5.26 4.14
N GLN A 204 8.26 4.68 4.47
CA GLN A 204 8.11 3.80 5.63
C GLN A 204 8.30 2.33 5.27
N ASN A 205 8.08 2.00 4.01
CA ASN A 205 8.43 0.70 3.46
C ASN A 205 9.82 0.77 2.81
N ASP A 206 10.52 -0.37 2.79
CA ASP A 206 11.81 -0.45 2.13
C ASP A 206 11.64 -0.52 0.61
N VAL A 207 11.88 0.60 -0.04
CA VAL A 207 11.89 0.75 -1.50
C VAL A 207 13.33 0.92 -2.04
N GLY A 208 14.34 0.65 -1.21
CA GLY A 208 15.75 0.83 -1.57
C GLY A 208 16.12 2.31 -1.72
N PHE A 209 16.81 2.62 -2.83
CA PHE A 209 17.30 3.97 -3.14
C PHE A 209 16.45 4.67 -4.21
N CYS A 210 15.13 4.42 -4.21
CA CYS A 210 14.23 5.05 -5.16
C CYS A 210 13.99 6.52 -4.84
N ASP A 211 13.91 7.36 -5.89
CA ASP A 211 13.29 8.67 -5.80
C ASP A 211 11.77 8.52 -5.85
N VAL A 212 11.07 8.97 -4.82
CA VAL A 212 9.63 8.70 -4.64
C VAL A 212 8.79 9.93 -4.91
N PHE A 213 7.86 9.82 -5.86
CA PHE A 213 6.75 10.76 -6.05
C PHE A 213 5.53 10.23 -5.28
N ASP A 214 5.19 10.87 -4.17
CA ASP A 214 4.11 10.46 -3.29
C ASP A 214 2.89 11.37 -3.45
N GLY A 215 1.72 10.78 -3.73
CA GLY A 215 0.46 11.50 -3.87
C GLY A 215 0.31 12.38 -5.12
N TYR A 216 1.23 12.30 -6.06
CA TYR A 216 1.12 13.00 -7.34
C TYR A 216 0.17 12.29 -8.30
N PRO A 217 -0.57 13.03 -9.17
CA PRO A 217 -1.21 12.42 -10.33
C PRO A 217 -0.17 11.69 -11.18
N LYS A 218 -0.40 10.43 -11.48
CA LYS A 218 0.60 9.49 -12.03
C LYS A 218 1.26 9.98 -13.31
N ALA A 219 0.47 10.34 -14.31
CA ALA A 219 1.00 10.81 -15.60
C ALA A 219 1.89 12.05 -15.43
N GLN A 220 1.49 12.99 -14.56
CA GLN A 220 2.27 14.19 -14.26
C GLN A 220 3.59 13.84 -13.56
N ALA A 221 3.56 12.94 -12.59
CA ALA A 221 4.75 12.49 -11.88
C ALA A 221 5.74 11.77 -12.82
N MET A 222 5.24 10.92 -13.73
CA MET A 222 6.07 10.25 -14.72
C MET A 222 6.80 11.24 -15.64
N GLU A 223 6.10 12.27 -16.14
CA GLU A 223 6.71 13.31 -16.94
C GLU A 223 7.73 14.16 -16.17
N GLN A 224 7.43 14.49 -14.91
CA GLN A 224 8.37 15.23 -14.06
C GLN A 224 9.62 14.40 -13.77
N ALA A 225 9.48 13.11 -13.50
CA ALA A 225 10.61 12.21 -13.28
C ALA A 225 11.53 12.16 -14.50
N LEU A 226 10.97 12.07 -15.71
CA LEU A 226 11.76 12.08 -16.95
C LEU A 226 12.59 13.36 -17.11
N ARG A 227 12.01 14.52 -16.74
CA ARG A 227 12.69 15.82 -16.89
C ARG A 227 13.72 16.11 -15.82
N SER A 228 13.52 15.58 -14.58
CA SER A 228 14.30 16.01 -13.42
C SER A 228 15.24 14.96 -12.85
N LEU A 229 14.96 13.66 -13.05
CA LEU A 229 15.69 12.59 -12.35
C LEU A 229 16.51 11.69 -13.30
N SER A 230 16.25 11.76 -14.62
CA SER A 230 16.90 10.87 -15.62
C SER A 230 16.86 9.39 -15.21
N PRO A 231 15.69 8.83 -14.86
CA PRO A 231 15.58 7.48 -14.34
C PRO A 231 15.92 6.44 -15.42
N GLN A 232 16.51 5.33 -15.01
CA GLN A 232 16.70 4.15 -15.87
C GLN A 232 15.51 3.18 -15.76
N VAL A 233 14.87 3.17 -14.58
CA VAL A 233 13.69 2.36 -14.30
C VAL A 233 12.63 3.26 -13.67
N MET A 234 11.41 3.14 -14.16
CA MET A 234 10.24 3.78 -13.58
C MET A 234 9.26 2.71 -13.11
N ILE A 235 8.92 2.77 -11.84
CA ILE A 235 7.99 1.84 -11.23
C ILE A 235 6.74 2.62 -10.83
N CYS A 236 5.58 2.18 -11.25
CA CYS A 236 4.32 2.80 -10.88
C CYS A 236 3.28 1.76 -10.51
N ASP A 237 2.35 2.20 -9.67
CA ASP A 237 1.20 1.40 -9.31
C ASP A 237 0.25 1.25 -10.52
N GLU A 238 -0.97 0.98 -10.25
CA GLU A 238 -2.01 0.68 -11.23
C GLU A 238 -2.14 1.74 -12.33
N ILE A 239 -1.85 1.35 -13.57
CA ILE A 239 -2.01 2.20 -14.75
C ILE A 239 -3.27 1.81 -15.52
N GLY A 240 -4.00 2.80 -16.06
CA GLY A 240 -5.25 2.49 -16.75
C GLY A 240 -5.97 3.67 -17.40
N SER A 241 -5.49 4.90 -17.22
CA SER A 241 -6.05 6.08 -17.89
C SER A 241 -5.35 6.33 -19.24
N GLU A 242 -6.00 7.10 -20.11
CA GLU A 242 -5.39 7.54 -21.36
C GLU A 242 -4.14 8.41 -21.10
N ALA A 243 -4.17 9.24 -20.06
CA ALA A 243 -3.01 10.02 -19.64
C ALA A 243 -1.81 9.14 -19.24
N ASP A 244 -2.08 8.03 -18.54
CA ASP A 244 -1.03 7.06 -18.18
C ASP A 244 -0.41 6.43 -19.41
N VAL A 245 -1.22 6.08 -20.43
CA VAL A 245 -0.73 5.52 -21.70
C VAL A 245 0.22 6.49 -22.41
N GLN A 246 -0.11 7.78 -22.44
CA GLN A 246 0.74 8.80 -23.05
C GLN A 246 2.05 8.97 -22.25
N ALA A 247 1.99 9.00 -20.94
CA ALA A 247 3.17 9.08 -20.09
C ALA A 247 4.10 7.86 -20.24
N VAL A 248 3.54 6.65 -20.34
CA VAL A 248 4.29 5.42 -20.64
C VAL A 248 4.96 5.51 -21.99
N ARG A 249 4.30 6.06 -23.02
CA ARG A 249 4.88 6.28 -24.35
C ARG A 249 6.08 7.23 -24.29
N SER A 250 5.99 8.31 -23.49
CA SER A 250 7.11 9.23 -23.25
C SER A 250 8.30 8.53 -22.57
N CYS A 251 8.06 7.60 -21.64
CA CYS A 251 9.12 6.79 -21.04
C CYS A 251 9.85 5.93 -22.07
N VAL A 252 9.11 5.28 -22.98
CA VAL A 252 9.70 4.47 -24.06
C VAL A 252 10.61 5.31 -24.95
N HIS A 253 10.12 6.47 -25.39
CA HIS A 253 10.90 7.39 -26.22
C HIS A 253 12.17 7.89 -25.52
N SER A 254 12.15 7.96 -24.20
CA SER A 254 13.30 8.35 -23.38
C SER A 254 14.22 7.17 -23.01
N GLY A 255 13.92 5.94 -23.47
CA GLY A 255 14.69 4.75 -23.15
C GLY A 255 14.53 4.26 -21.70
N VAL A 256 13.50 4.71 -21.00
CA VAL A 256 13.23 4.36 -19.60
C VAL A 256 12.40 3.08 -19.53
N ARG A 257 12.86 2.12 -18.76
CA ARG A 257 12.16 0.88 -18.51
C ARG A 257 10.98 1.11 -17.56
N VAL A 258 9.77 0.71 -17.95
CA VAL A 258 8.57 0.84 -17.11
C VAL A 258 8.19 -0.50 -16.51
N ILE A 259 7.94 -0.52 -15.18
CA ILE A 259 7.37 -1.65 -14.45
C ILE A 259 6.10 -1.14 -13.79
N ALA A 260 4.96 -1.70 -14.16
CA ALA A 260 3.67 -1.22 -13.70
C ALA A 260 2.70 -2.36 -13.41
N ALA A 261 1.58 -2.04 -12.77
CA ALA A 261 0.52 -3.02 -12.53
C ALA A 261 -0.79 -2.63 -13.20
N VAL A 262 -1.61 -3.64 -13.47
CA VAL A 262 -3.00 -3.50 -13.90
C VAL A 262 -3.88 -4.53 -13.19
N HIS A 263 -5.16 -4.21 -13.05
CA HIS A 263 -6.15 -5.19 -12.63
C HIS A 263 -6.58 -6.03 -13.83
N ALA A 264 -6.08 -7.25 -13.91
CA ALA A 264 -6.55 -8.29 -14.83
C ALA A 264 -6.18 -9.65 -14.24
N ALA A 265 -7.14 -10.49 -13.97
CA ALA A 265 -6.90 -11.78 -13.32
C ALA A 265 -6.20 -12.77 -14.25
N ASP A 266 -6.48 -12.69 -15.55
CA ASP A 266 -5.97 -13.59 -16.58
C ASP A 266 -5.69 -12.85 -17.91
N ARG A 267 -5.29 -13.64 -18.90
CA ARG A 267 -4.96 -13.16 -20.25
C ARG A 267 -6.18 -12.57 -20.98
N GLU A 268 -7.33 -13.19 -20.83
CA GLU A 268 -8.56 -12.79 -21.50
C GLU A 268 -9.03 -11.43 -20.96
N GLU A 269 -9.07 -11.29 -19.63
CA GLU A 269 -9.39 -10.01 -18.99
C GLU A 269 -8.39 -8.91 -19.36
N ALA A 270 -7.10 -9.23 -19.39
CA ALA A 270 -6.07 -8.26 -19.77
C ALA A 270 -6.29 -7.75 -21.20
N THR A 271 -6.55 -8.65 -22.17
CA THR A 271 -6.75 -8.26 -23.57
C THR A 271 -8.11 -7.64 -23.83
N ALA A 272 -9.12 -7.91 -23.02
CA ALA A 272 -10.44 -7.28 -23.11
C ALA A 272 -10.40 -5.78 -22.72
N ARG A 273 -9.47 -5.37 -21.87
CA ARG A 273 -9.37 -3.98 -21.38
C ARG A 273 -8.76 -3.04 -22.43
N PRO A 274 -9.49 -1.99 -22.87
CA PRO A 274 -8.96 -1.03 -23.87
C PRO A 274 -7.63 -0.41 -23.46
N ALA A 275 -7.49 0.02 -22.20
CA ALA A 275 -6.27 0.63 -21.68
C ALA A 275 -5.05 -0.31 -21.80
N VAL A 276 -5.23 -1.60 -21.49
CA VAL A 276 -4.14 -2.60 -21.62
C VAL A 276 -3.75 -2.79 -23.08
N ARG A 277 -4.72 -2.85 -24.00
CA ARG A 277 -4.41 -2.91 -25.43
C ARG A 277 -3.60 -1.72 -25.92
N GLU A 278 -3.97 -0.50 -25.50
CA GLU A 278 -3.22 0.70 -25.86
C GLU A 278 -1.82 0.70 -25.23
N LEU A 279 -1.66 0.25 -24.00
CA LEU A 279 -0.36 0.07 -23.35
C LEU A 279 0.54 -0.91 -24.11
N LEU A 280 -0.01 -2.04 -24.57
CA LEU A 280 0.75 -3.01 -25.36
C LEU A 280 1.21 -2.43 -26.70
N LYS A 281 0.40 -1.61 -27.35
CA LYS A 281 0.76 -0.90 -28.60
C LYS A 281 1.90 0.10 -28.41
N THR A 282 2.18 0.58 -27.21
CA THR A 282 3.32 1.47 -26.95
C THR A 282 4.69 0.80 -27.14
N GLY A 283 4.73 -0.54 -27.08
CA GLY A 283 5.97 -1.30 -27.05
C GLY A 283 6.72 -1.22 -25.70
N ALA A 284 6.15 -0.55 -24.69
CA ALA A 284 6.78 -0.38 -23.38
C ALA A 284 6.97 -1.70 -22.64
N PHE A 285 6.05 -2.63 -22.81
CA PHE A 285 5.99 -3.88 -22.05
C PHE A 285 6.31 -5.07 -22.93
N GLU A 286 7.45 -5.71 -22.67
CA GLU A 286 7.84 -6.96 -23.34
C GLU A 286 7.18 -8.17 -22.72
N GLN A 287 6.82 -8.09 -21.44
CA GLN A 287 6.30 -9.20 -20.68
C GLN A 287 5.09 -8.78 -19.84
N LEU A 288 4.08 -9.64 -19.82
CA LEU A 288 2.98 -9.62 -18.87
C LEU A 288 3.22 -10.73 -17.87
N VAL A 289 3.19 -10.38 -16.60
CA VAL A 289 3.38 -11.31 -15.49
C VAL A 289 2.08 -11.43 -14.73
N PHE A 290 1.46 -12.60 -14.79
CA PHE A 290 0.19 -12.88 -14.12
C PHE A 290 0.44 -13.42 -12.72
N LEU A 291 -0.30 -12.89 -11.76
CA LEU A 291 -0.26 -13.30 -10.35
C LEU A 291 -1.47 -14.19 -10.03
N ARG A 292 -1.27 -15.14 -9.12
CA ARG A 292 -2.34 -15.91 -8.53
C ARG A 292 -3.27 -15.02 -7.70
N GLY A 293 -4.45 -15.52 -7.40
CA GLY A 293 -5.44 -14.81 -6.59
C GLY A 293 -5.00 -14.64 -5.12
N ARG A 294 -5.91 -14.12 -4.31
CA ARG A 294 -5.70 -13.72 -2.90
C ARG A 294 -5.08 -14.81 -2.00
N GLU A 295 -5.45 -16.07 -2.22
CA GLU A 295 -4.96 -17.21 -1.40
C GLU A 295 -3.47 -17.48 -1.62
N HIS A 296 -2.92 -17.08 -2.77
CA HIS A 296 -1.52 -17.26 -3.17
C HIS A 296 -0.89 -15.91 -3.55
N ALA A 297 -1.17 -14.86 -2.75
CA ALA A 297 -0.72 -13.51 -3.03
C ALA A 297 0.81 -13.44 -3.20
N GLY A 298 1.25 -12.81 -4.31
CA GLY A 298 2.66 -12.69 -4.67
C GLY A 298 3.22 -13.87 -5.47
N GLU A 299 2.46 -14.96 -5.65
CA GLU A 299 2.87 -16.08 -6.50
C GLU A 299 2.56 -15.80 -7.97
N LEU A 300 3.52 -16.15 -8.83
CA LEU A 300 3.35 -16.03 -10.27
C LEU A 300 2.53 -17.21 -10.80
N SER A 301 1.49 -16.92 -11.61
CA SER A 301 0.72 -17.93 -12.34
C SER A 301 1.27 -18.17 -13.76
N GLY A 302 1.88 -17.14 -14.35
CA GLY A 302 2.46 -17.25 -15.71
C GLY A 302 3.18 -15.98 -16.14
N VAL A 303 4.02 -16.13 -17.16
CA VAL A 303 4.67 -15.02 -17.86
C VAL A 303 4.43 -15.18 -19.34
N VAL A 304 3.91 -14.14 -19.99
CA VAL A 304 3.57 -14.14 -21.42
C VAL A 304 4.32 -12.98 -22.10
N LYS A 305 4.86 -13.21 -23.27
CA LYS A 305 5.43 -12.13 -24.08
C LYS A 305 4.31 -11.32 -24.73
N SER A 306 4.45 -10.00 -24.78
CA SER A 306 3.43 -9.10 -25.33
C SER A 306 3.10 -9.42 -26.80
N GLY A 307 4.07 -9.83 -27.60
CA GLY A 307 3.88 -10.23 -29.00
C GLY A 307 2.93 -11.44 -29.18
N GLU A 308 2.84 -12.32 -28.19
CA GLU A 308 1.91 -13.48 -28.21
C GLU A 308 0.46 -13.06 -27.93
N LEU A 309 0.24 -11.86 -27.37
CA LEU A 309 -1.07 -11.30 -27.10
C LEU A 309 -1.62 -10.45 -28.25
N CYS A 310 -0.73 -9.84 -29.04
CA CYS A 310 -1.11 -9.02 -30.19
C CYS A 310 -1.41 -9.86 -31.44
N ALA A 311 -1.04 -11.13 -31.45
CA ALA A 311 -1.22 -12.05 -32.59
C ALA A 311 -2.52 -12.89 -32.54
N ALA A 312 -3.29 -12.77 -31.47
CA ALA A 312 -4.59 -13.41 -31.28
C ALA A 312 -5.73 -12.37 -31.31
#